data_9d1c67885bafe9b006a139db13982946
#
_entry.id   9d1c67885bafe9b006a139db13982946
#
_cell.length_a   1.000
_cell.length_b   1.000
_cell.length_c   1.000
_cell.angle_alpha   90.00
_cell.angle_beta   90.00
_cell.angle_gamma   90.00
#
_symmetry.space_group_name_H-M   'P 1'
#
loop_
_entity.id
_entity.type
_entity.pdbx_description
1 polymer ?
#
loop_
_entity_poly.entity_id
_entity_poly.type
_entity_poly.pdbx_seq_one_letter_code
_entity_poly.pdbx_strand_id
1 'polypeptide(L)'
;MLIAAIAAAVAAAAFLWGRPSRSEPEAGLVAVTPVEPPRAIPSAASPAPNPSATPERPAIEADILASIPDPGAELRKVVVRRDAPQIACGEKRMTRDRAFRRFVWLGHLGMLATDDGSGAFDAVAAVCREGQPVP
;
A
#
# COMPACT_ATOMS: atom_id res chain seq x y z
N MET A 1 13.19 -45.90 16.68
CA MET A 1 11.92 -46.03 15.95
C MET A 1 10.85 -45.18 16.64
N LEU A 2 10.84 -43.85 16.47
CA LEU A 2 9.87 -42.95 17.12
C LEU A 2 9.78 -41.56 16.42
N ILE A 3 9.91 -41.49 15.07
CA ILE A 3 9.85 -40.23 14.31
C ILE A 3 8.82 -40.27 13.15
N ALA A 4 7.96 -41.30 13.10
CA ALA A 4 7.04 -41.50 11.95
C ALA A 4 5.55 -41.15 12.22
N ALA A 5 5.18 -40.48 13.30
CA ALA A 5 3.78 -40.29 13.69
C ALA A 5 3.24 -38.85 13.71
N ILE A 6 3.97 -37.82 13.24
CA ILE A 6 3.52 -36.41 13.33
C ILE A 6 3.12 -35.80 11.98
N ALA A 7 3.24 -36.52 10.87
CA ALA A 7 2.99 -35.96 9.51
C ALA A 7 1.54 -36.05 9.01
N ALA A 8 0.58 -36.60 9.76
CA ALA A 8 -0.78 -36.87 9.25
C ALA A 8 -1.91 -35.94 9.75
N ALA A 9 -1.62 -34.94 10.59
CA ALA A 9 -2.67 -34.13 11.26
C ALA A 9 -2.88 -32.71 10.68
N VAL A 10 -2.14 -32.27 9.68
CA VAL A 10 -2.22 -30.87 9.19
C VAL A 10 -3.05 -30.71 7.88
N ALA A 11 -3.49 -31.80 7.25
CA ALA A 11 -4.18 -31.73 5.95
C ALA A 11 -5.72 -31.55 6.02
N ALA A 12 -6.36 -31.51 7.20
CA ALA A 12 -7.82 -31.51 7.31
C ALA A 12 -8.46 -30.14 7.62
N ALA A 13 -7.71 -29.09 7.89
CA ALA A 13 -8.26 -27.81 8.33
C ALA A 13 -8.47 -26.74 7.23
N ALA A 14 -8.08 -27.01 5.96
CA ALA A 14 -8.11 -26.02 4.89
C ALA A 14 -9.40 -26.02 4.04
N PHE A 15 -10.39 -26.90 4.29
CA PHE A 15 -11.54 -27.07 3.40
C PHE A 15 -12.86 -26.41 3.86
N LEU A 16 -12.89 -25.72 5.00
CA LEU A 16 -14.13 -25.19 5.59
C LEU A 16 -14.35 -23.68 5.47
N TRP A 17 -13.45 -22.93 4.85
CA TRP A 17 -13.54 -21.45 4.78
C TRP A 17 -13.64 -20.88 3.37
N GLY A 18 -14.38 -21.50 2.49
CA GLY A 18 -14.50 -21.03 1.10
C GLY A 18 -15.89 -21.20 0.51
N ARG A 19 -16.96 -20.70 1.15
CA ARG A 19 -18.24 -20.51 0.45
C ARG A 19 -18.51 -19.02 0.26
N PRO A 20 -18.41 -18.49 -0.96
CA PRO A 20 -18.93 -17.16 -1.27
C PRO A 20 -20.47 -17.23 -1.27
N SER A 21 -21.11 -16.49 -0.37
CA SER A 21 -22.54 -16.25 -0.40
C SER A 21 -22.86 -15.42 -1.65
N ARG A 22 -23.47 -16.07 -2.62
CA ARG A 22 -24.02 -15.43 -3.81
C ARG A 22 -25.36 -14.80 -3.39
N SER A 23 -25.36 -13.50 -3.08
CA SER A 23 -26.58 -12.71 -2.93
C SER A 23 -27.15 -12.43 -4.32
N GLU A 24 -28.24 -13.06 -4.64
CA GLU A 24 -29.07 -12.78 -5.80
C GLU A 24 -29.72 -11.39 -5.65
N PRO A 25 -29.62 -10.48 -6.60
CA PRO A 25 -30.37 -9.23 -6.54
C PRO A 25 -31.82 -9.50 -7.00
N GLU A 26 -32.74 -9.41 -6.05
CA GLU A 26 -34.18 -9.39 -6.30
C GLU A 26 -34.55 -8.14 -7.10
N ALA A 27 -35.02 -8.35 -8.31
CA ALA A 27 -35.47 -7.30 -9.20
C ALA A 27 -36.82 -6.73 -8.70
N GLY A 28 -36.78 -5.73 -7.85
CA GLY A 28 -37.91 -4.89 -7.48
C GLY A 28 -38.19 -3.89 -8.58
N LEU A 29 -39.26 -4.10 -9.34
CA LEU A 29 -39.83 -3.12 -10.25
C LEU A 29 -40.41 -1.94 -9.44
N VAL A 30 -39.64 -0.86 -9.34
CA VAL A 30 -40.12 0.42 -8.80
C VAL A 30 -40.59 1.28 -9.96
N ALA A 31 -41.88 1.61 -9.97
CA ALA A 31 -42.52 2.51 -10.91
C ALA A 31 -41.82 3.88 -10.86
N VAL A 32 -41.26 4.29 -12.00
CA VAL A 32 -40.64 5.60 -12.18
C VAL A 32 -41.72 6.63 -12.43
N THR A 33 -42.02 7.45 -11.44
CA THR A 33 -42.71 8.73 -11.62
C THR A 33 -41.75 9.73 -12.27
N PRO A 34 -42.13 10.44 -13.33
CA PRO A 34 -41.25 11.44 -13.94
C PRO A 34 -41.16 12.66 -13.02
N VAL A 35 -40.02 12.80 -12.35
CA VAL A 35 -39.62 13.99 -11.60
C VAL A 35 -38.97 14.95 -12.58
N GLU A 36 -39.55 16.13 -12.68
CA GLU A 36 -39.05 17.32 -13.39
C GLU A 36 -37.56 17.57 -13.05
N PRO A 37 -36.68 17.82 -14.05
CA PRO A 37 -35.26 17.97 -13.79
C PRO A 37 -35.01 19.25 -13.00
N PRO A 38 -34.32 19.20 -11.84
CA PRO A 38 -33.85 20.38 -11.15
C PRO A 38 -32.82 21.09 -12.02
N ARG A 39 -33.01 22.40 -12.22
CA ARG A 39 -32.10 23.33 -12.89
C ARG A 39 -30.67 23.07 -12.42
N ALA A 40 -29.82 22.70 -13.36
CA ALA A 40 -28.39 22.53 -13.13
C ALA A 40 -27.77 23.84 -12.60
N ILE A 41 -27.38 23.84 -11.34
CA ILE A 41 -26.42 24.79 -10.81
C ILE A 41 -25.09 24.45 -11.46
N PRO A 42 -24.37 25.40 -12.08
CA PRO A 42 -23.03 25.10 -12.59
C PRO A 42 -22.15 24.72 -11.40
N SER A 43 -21.97 23.42 -11.24
CA SER A 43 -20.99 22.88 -10.30
C SER A 43 -19.63 23.34 -10.80
N ALA A 44 -18.99 24.22 -10.05
CA ALA A 44 -17.60 24.58 -10.28
C ALA A 44 -16.82 23.27 -10.30
N ALA A 45 -16.35 22.88 -11.48
CA ALA A 45 -15.54 21.70 -11.66
C ALA A 45 -14.29 21.89 -10.80
N SER A 46 -14.19 21.14 -9.72
CA SER A 46 -12.91 20.98 -9.03
C SER A 46 -11.88 20.54 -10.07
N PRO A 47 -10.75 21.23 -10.20
CA PRO A 47 -9.73 20.81 -11.15
C PRO A 47 -9.34 19.37 -10.82
N ALA A 48 -9.50 18.49 -11.80
CA ALA A 48 -9.05 17.12 -11.69
C ALA A 48 -7.55 17.12 -11.34
N PRO A 49 -7.09 16.28 -10.39
CA PRO A 49 -5.68 16.21 -10.06
C PRO A 49 -4.90 15.88 -11.35
N ASN A 50 -3.91 16.72 -11.65
CA ASN A 50 -3.07 16.55 -12.82
C ASN A 50 -2.23 15.27 -12.66
N PRO A 51 -2.44 14.22 -13.47
CA PRO A 51 -1.74 12.94 -13.31
C PRO A 51 -0.23 13.03 -13.61
N SER A 52 0.25 14.17 -14.07
CA SER A 52 1.66 14.40 -14.42
C SER A 52 2.43 15.20 -13.35
N ALA A 53 1.80 15.57 -12.24
CA ALA A 53 2.52 16.24 -11.17
C ALA A 53 3.42 15.23 -10.46
N THR A 54 4.73 15.40 -10.57
CA THR A 54 5.69 14.68 -9.73
C THR A 54 5.35 14.99 -8.26
N PRO A 55 5.05 13.99 -7.43
CA PRO A 55 4.71 14.24 -6.04
C PRO A 55 5.89 14.94 -5.34
N GLU A 56 5.60 16.02 -4.66
CA GLU A 56 6.62 16.73 -3.89
C GLU A 56 7.06 15.87 -2.70
N ARG A 57 8.35 16.01 -2.33
CA ARG A 57 8.93 15.25 -1.19
C ARG A 57 8.06 15.26 0.07
N PRO A 58 7.47 16.41 0.53
CA PRO A 58 6.63 16.44 1.70
C PRO A 58 5.38 15.54 1.61
N ALA A 59 4.79 15.43 0.42
CA ALA A 59 3.63 14.56 0.20
C ALA A 59 4.02 13.09 0.32
N ILE A 60 5.16 12.69 -0.26
CA ILE A 60 5.67 11.32 -0.16
C ILE A 60 6.03 10.95 1.28
N GLU A 61 6.66 11.85 2.01
CA GLU A 61 6.97 11.64 3.44
C GLU A 61 5.71 11.46 4.29
N ALA A 62 4.64 12.22 3.99
CA ALA A 62 3.34 12.06 4.64
C ALA A 62 2.71 10.70 4.33
N ASP A 63 2.76 10.24 3.08
CA ASP A 63 2.25 8.92 2.67
C ASP A 63 3.02 7.78 3.36
N ILE A 64 4.35 7.91 3.44
CA ILE A 64 5.20 6.94 4.14
C ILE A 64 4.81 6.88 5.62
N LEU A 65 4.69 8.03 6.30
CA LEU A 65 4.30 8.09 7.72
C LEU A 65 2.90 7.51 7.94
N ALA A 66 1.95 7.78 7.04
CA ALA A 66 0.61 7.21 7.11
C ALA A 66 0.58 5.69 6.96
N SER A 67 1.58 5.10 6.27
CA SER A 67 1.71 3.65 6.11
C SER A 67 2.31 2.95 7.35
N ILE A 68 2.90 3.72 8.28
CA ILE A 68 3.53 3.18 9.49
C ILE A 68 2.51 3.21 10.64
N PRO A 69 2.23 2.07 11.31
CA PRO A 69 1.26 2.00 12.40
C PRO A 69 1.78 2.56 13.72
N ASP A 70 2.74 3.50 13.68
CA ASP A 70 3.34 4.16 14.84
C ASP A 70 3.29 5.68 14.62
N PRO A 71 2.43 6.41 15.35
CA PRO A 71 2.27 7.86 15.18
C PRO A 71 3.52 8.67 15.61
N GLY A 72 4.43 8.04 16.34
CA GLY A 72 5.72 8.64 16.73
C GLY A 72 6.88 8.24 15.81
N ALA A 73 6.60 7.65 14.65
CA ALA A 73 7.65 7.30 13.70
C ALA A 73 8.35 8.55 13.15
N GLU A 74 9.65 8.44 12.98
CA GLU A 74 10.50 9.49 12.44
C GLU A 74 11.16 9.02 11.15
N LEU A 75 11.23 9.93 10.16
CA LEU A 75 11.94 9.71 8.90
C LEU A 75 13.18 10.60 8.84
N ARG A 76 14.24 10.10 8.20
CA ARG A 76 15.42 10.90 7.88
C ARG A 76 16.09 10.44 6.59
N LYS A 77 16.86 11.32 5.96
CA LYS A 77 17.60 11.06 4.73
C LYS A 77 16.70 10.52 3.59
N VAL A 78 15.46 11.00 3.53
CA VAL A 78 14.53 10.58 2.49
C VAL A 78 14.99 11.13 1.15
N VAL A 79 15.21 10.24 0.20
CA VAL A 79 15.58 10.55 -1.19
C VAL A 79 14.53 9.94 -2.10
N VAL A 80 13.91 10.78 -2.91
CA VAL A 80 12.96 10.35 -3.95
C VAL A 80 13.74 10.19 -5.26
N ARG A 81 13.53 9.07 -5.96
CA ARG A 81 14.14 8.83 -7.26
C ARG A 81 13.62 9.83 -8.30
N ARG A 82 14.51 10.42 -9.10
CA ARG A 82 14.12 11.37 -10.15
C ARG A 82 13.47 10.68 -11.34
N ASP A 83 13.98 9.51 -11.71
CA ASP A 83 13.48 8.68 -12.82
C ASP A 83 12.26 7.84 -12.46
N ALA A 84 11.96 7.69 -11.16
CA ALA A 84 10.83 6.93 -10.63
C ALA A 84 10.30 7.61 -9.35
N PRO A 85 9.57 8.72 -9.46
CA PRO A 85 9.17 9.54 -8.30
C PRO A 85 8.23 8.84 -7.32
N GLN A 86 7.68 7.68 -7.68
CA GLN A 86 6.92 6.80 -6.79
C GLN A 86 7.82 5.96 -5.86
N ILE A 87 9.15 6.03 -6.01
CA ILE A 87 10.10 5.33 -5.17
C ILE A 87 10.84 6.32 -4.28
N ALA A 88 10.81 6.07 -2.98
CA ALA A 88 11.61 6.79 -2.01
C ALA A 88 12.41 5.84 -1.12
N CYS A 89 13.61 6.25 -0.77
CA CYS A 89 14.51 5.49 0.07
C CYS A 89 15.00 6.38 1.21
N GLY A 90 15.25 5.79 2.36
CA GLY A 90 15.68 6.56 3.52
C GLY A 90 15.87 5.69 4.75
N GLU A 91 15.80 6.35 5.88
CA GLU A 91 15.89 5.70 7.18
C GLU A 91 14.67 6.10 8.02
N LYS A 92 14.11 5.14 8.74
CA LYS A 92 12.99 5.34 9.67
C LYS A 92 13.33 4.80 11.04
N ARG A 93 12.70 5.37 12.06
CA ARG A 93 12.74 4.90 13.44
C ARG A 93 11.33 4.90 14.02
N MET A 94 10.90 3.81 14.62
CA MET A 94 9.68 3.77 15.42
C MET A 94 9.96 4.23 16.85
N THR A 95 8.94 4.62 17.59
CA THR A 95 9.07 5.08 18.99
C THR A 95 9.82 4.09 19.88
N ARG A 96 9.68 2.79 19.62
CA ARG A 96 10.32 1.73 20.42
C ARG A 96 11.70 1.31 19.92
N ASP A 97 12.11 1.79 18.76
CA ASP A 97 13.39 1.44 18.16
C ASP A 97 14.52 2.30 18.74
N ARG A 98 15.65 1.69 19.04
CA ARG A 98 16.85 2.41 19.50
C ARG A 98 17.65 3.02 18.34
N ALA A 99 17.46 2.52 17.12
CA ALA A 99 18.23 2.91 15.95
C ALA A 99 17.31 3.12 14.73
N PHE A 100 17.78 3.95 13.82
CA PHE A 100 17.16 4.09 12.52
C PHE A 100 17.48 2.86 11.67
N ARG A 101 16.47 2.39 10.91
CA ARG A 101 16.58 1.29 9.95
C ARG A 101 16.35 1.81 8.53
N ARG A 102 17.06 1.29 7.56
CA ARG A 102 16.84 1.62 6.15
C ARG A 102 15.43 1.19 5.74
N PHE A 103 14.84 1.93 4.82
CA PHE A 103 13.58 1.55 4.20
C PHE A 103 13.59 1.86 2.70
N VAL A 104 12.69 1.19 1.99
CA VAL A 104 12.30 1.47 0.61
C VAL A 104 10.78 1.63 0.57
N TRP A 105 10.33 2.73 0.03
CA TRP A 105 8.92 3.00 -0.25
C TRP A 105 8.64 2.80 -1.74
N LEU A 106 7.68 1.94 -2.06
CA LEU A 106 7.16 1.68 -3.39
C LEU A 106 5.73 2.23 -3.45
N GLY A 107 5.59 3.53 -3.75
CA GLY A 107 4.33 4.26 -3.64
C GLY A 107 3.23 3.71 -4.55
N HIS A 108 3.58 3.21 -5.75
CA HIS A 108 2.64 2.58 -6.69
C HIS A 108 2.03 1.26 -6.16
N LEU A 109 2.70 0.63 -5.19
CA LEU A 109 2.22 -0.58 -4.51
C LEU A 109 1.69 -0.30 -3.10
N GLY A 110 1.88 0.92 -2.57
CA GLY A 110 1.61 1.24 -1.18
C GLY A 110 2.44 0.42 -0.20
N MET A 111 3.65 -0.02 -0.61
CA MET A 111 4.50 -0.92 0.16
C MET A 111 5.69 -0.22 0.78
N LEU A 112 5.93 -0.49 2.06
CA LEU A 112 7.09 -0.06 2.80
C LEU A 112 7.94 -1.27 3.22
N ALA A 113 9.04 -1.51 2.52
CA ALA A 113 10.03 -2.49 2.93
C ALA A 113 10.99 -1.88 3.96
N THR A 114 11.29 -2.62 5.01
CA THR A 114 12.20 -2.18 6.09
C THR A 114 13.34 -3.19 6.23
N ASP A 115 14.53 -2.68 6.44
CA ASP A 115 15.72 -3.49 6.71
C ASP A 115 15.57 -4.22 8.05
N ASP A 116 15.39 -5.51 7.97
CA ASP A 116 15.32 -6.43 9.12
C ASP A 116 16.65 -7.17 9.38
N GLY A 117 17.68 -6.82 8.61
CA GLY A 117 18.98 -7.49 8.64
C GLY A 117 19.03 -8.76 7.79
N SER A 118 17.97 -9.11 7.07
CA SER A 118 17.97 -10.21 6.11
C SER A 118 18.50 -9.76 4.75
N GLY A 119 19.14 -10.68 4.01
CA GLY A 119 19.60 -10.39 2.64
C GLY A 119 18.47 -10.09 1.65
N ALA A 120 17.22 -10.39 1.99
CA ALA A 120 16.06 -10.10 1.15
C ALA A 120 15.86 -8.60 0.97
N PHE A 121 16.13 -7.79 1.99
CA PHE A 121 16.05 -6.34 1.89
C PHE A 121 17.01 -5.77 0.87
N ASP A 122 18.22 -6.29 0.73
CA ASP A 122 19.22 -5.76 -0.20
C ASP A 122 18.78 -5.89 -1.66
N ALA A 123 18.02 -6.94 -1.99
CA ALA A 123 17.43 -7.09 -3.32
C ALA A 123 16.40 -5.98 -3.60
N VAL A 124 15.53 -5.66 -2.63
CA VAL A 124 14.56 -4.56 -2.75
C VAL A 124 15.29 -3.21 -2.75
N ALA A 125 16.31 -3.04 -1.92
CA ALA A 125 17.08 -1.80 -1.83
C ALA A 125 17.85 -1.47 -3.12
N ALA A 126 18.06 -2.43 -4.00
CA ALA A 126 18.66 -2.17 -5.30
C ALA A 126 17.86 -1.15 -6.12
N VAL A 127 16.51 -1.09 -5.96
CA VAL A 127 15.66 -0.12 -6.66
C VAL A 127 15.92 1.34 -6.26
N CYS A 128 16.64 1.57 -5.16
CA CYS A 128 17.03 2.92 -4.73
C CYS A 128 18.08 3.57 -5.63
N ARG A 129 18.73 2.79 -6.48
CA ARG A 129 19.71 3.32 -7.45
C ARG A 129 18.96 3.79 -8.69
N GLU A 130 19.32 4.97 -9.17
CA GLU A 130 18.78 5.48 -10.43
C GLU A 130 19.12 4.53 -11.59
N GLY A 131 18.17 4.37 -12.53
CA GLY A 131 18.32 3.46 -13.67
C GLY A 131 18.07 1.99 -13.41
N GLN A 132 17.75 1.60 -12.17
CA GLN A 132 17.31 0.23 -11.88
C GLN A 132 15.84 0.04 -12.27
N PRO A 133 15.43 -1.13 -12.78
CA PRO A 133 14.05 -1.40 -13.10
C PRO A 133 13.17 -1.26 -11.85
N VAL A 134 11.97 -0.74 -12.07
CA VAL A 134 10.92 -0.63 -11.05
C VAL A 134 10.13 -1.93 -11.09
N PRO A 135 9.90 -2.60 -9.95
CA PRO A 135 9.13 -3.83 -9.87
C PRO A 135 7.66 -3.62 -10.22
#